data_ea243142a170c5fcd9f02c1478d850a8
#
_entry.id   ea243142a170c5fcd9f02c1478d850a8
#
_cell.length_a   1.000
_cell.length_b   1.000
_cell.length_c   1.000
_cell.angle_alpha   90.00
_cell.angle_beta   90.00
_cell.angle_gamma   90.00
#
_symmetry.space_group_name_H-M   'P 1'
#
loop_
_entity.id
_entity.type
_entity.pdbx_description
1 polymer ?
#
loop_
_entity_poly.entity_id
_entity_poly.type
_entity_poly.pdbx_seq_one_letter_code
_entity_poly.pdbx_strand_id
1 'polypeptide(L)'
;EAEMALNQFQRKIIDYPQIILTAREKQIVKLMIDGLTNKEISNALFISESTVETHRKNIYRKTETHSLPKLIQAVANLNLLAD
;
A
#
# COMPACT_ATOMS: atom_id res chain seq x y z
N GLU A 1 -6.54 -32.47 18.04
CA GLU A 1 -6.24 -31.23 18.66
C GLU A 1 -5.22 -30.40 17.89
N ALA A 2 -4.13 -31.04 17.45
CA ALA A 2 -3.17 -30.33 16.62
C ALA A 2 -3.82 -29.81 15.34
N GLU A 3 -4.71 -30.61 14.76
CA GLU A 3 -5.42 -30.20 13.56
C GLU A 3 -6.33 -29.02 13.82
N MET A 4 -7.01 -29.00 14.96
CA MET A 4 -7.87 -27.89 15.30
C MET A 4 -7.07 -26.61 15.49
N ALA A 5 -5.93 -26.73 16.15
CA ALA A 5 -5.07 -25.57 16.34
C ALA A 5 -4.58 -25.01 15.01
N LEU A 6 -4.18 -25.89 14.09
CA LEU A 6 -3.76 -25.47 12.76
C LEU A 6 -4.89 -24.81 12.00
N ASN A 7 -6.08 -25.40 12.07
CA ASN A 7 -7.23 -24.81 11.37
C ASN A 7 -7.57 -23.43 11.90
N GLN A 8 -7.49 -23.25 13.21
CA GLN A 8 -7.75 -21.94 13.80
C GLN A 8 -6.70 -20.92 13.37
N PHE A 9 -5.43 -21.36 13.35
CA PHE A 9 -4.36 -20.48 12.91
C PHE A 9 -4.55 -20.09 11.44
N GLN A 10 -4.86 -21.05 10.59
CA GLN A 10 -5.10 -20.78 9.16
C GLN A 10 -6.30 -19.87 8.97
N ARG A 11 -7.36 -20.06 9.75
CA ARG A 11 -8.54 -19.21 9.68
C ARG A 11 -8.19 -17.77 10.04
N LYS A 12 -7.35 -17.58 11.05
CA LYS A 12 -6.90 -16.24 11.42
C LYS A 12 -6.18 -15.58 10.27
N ILE A 13 -5.29 -16.31 9.60
CA ILE A 13 -4.55 -15.76 8.46
C ILE A 13 -5.51 -15.40 7.34
N ILE A 14 -6.49 -16.25 7.08
CA ILE A 14 -7.48 -16.02 6.02
C ILE A 14 -8.36 -14.82 6.36
N ASP A 15 -8.70 -14.68 7.65
CA ASP A 15 -9.60 -13.61 8.08
C ASP A 15 -8.96 -12.24 8.11
N TYR A 16 -7.61 -12.16 8.07
CA TYR A 16 -6.95 -10.86 7.99
C TYR A 16 -7.28 -10.22 6.66
N PRO A 17 -7.75 -8.97 6.67
CA PRO A 17 -7.98 -8.28 5.41
C PRO A 17 -6.66 -8.11 4.68
N GLN A 18 -6.66 -8.50 3.41
CA GLN A 18 -5.48 -8.32 2.60
C GLN A 18 -5.37 -6.88 2.15
N ILE A 19 -4.16 -6.36 2.18
CA ILE A 19 -3.91 -5.02 1.70
C ILE A 19 -3.76 -5.09 0.18
N ILE A 20 -4.74 -4.52 -0.51
CA ILE A 20 -4.75 -4.51 -1.97
C ILE A 20 -4.66 -3.07 -2.44
N LEU A 21 -3.58 -2.75 -3.13
CA LEU A 21 -3.42 -1.46 -3.76
C LEU A 21 -3.96 -1.53 -5.18
N THR A 22 -4.67 -0.48 -5.58
CA THR A 22 -5.14 -0.38 -6.98
C THR A 22 -3.94 -0.15 -7.89
N ALA A 23 -4.14 -0.33 -9.20
CA ALA A 23 -3.09 -0.08 -10.17
C ALA A 23 -2.56 1.36 -10.06
N ARG A 24 -3.46 2.33 -9.90
CA ARG A 24 -3.07 3.73 -9.76
C ARG A 24 -2.31 3.96 -8.47
N GLU A 25 -2.74 3.34 -7.37
CA GLU A 25 -2.03 3.46 -6.11
C GLU A 25 -0.62 2.90 -6.20
N LYS A 26 -0.45 1.77 -6.87
CA LYS A 26 0.88 1.19 -7.09
C LYS A 26 1.78 2.14 -7.88
N GLN A 27 1.23 2.77 -8.92
CA GLN A 27 1.99 3.76 -9.69
C GLN A 27 2.46 4.91 -8.80
N ILE A 28 1.56 5.42 -7.97
CA ILE A 28 1.88 6.54 -7.10
C ILE A 28 2.92 6.14 -6.05
N VAL A 29 2.79 4.95 -5.46
CA VAL A 29 3.77 4.48 -4.49
C VAL A 29 5.16 4.39 -5.13
N LYS A 30 5.25 3.86 -6.34
CA LYS A 30 6.55 3.77 -7.03
C LYS A 30 7.18 5.15 -7.20
N LEU A 31 6.39 6.14 -7.58
CA LEU A 31 6.89 7.51 -7.73
C LEU A 31 7.26 8.13 -6.39
N MET A 32 6.51 7.82 -5.33
CA MET A 32 6.86 8.28 -3.99
C MET A 32 8.21 7.70 -3.54
N ILE A 33 8.42 6.44 -3.80
CA ILE A 33 9.69 5.76 -3.46
C ILE A 33 10.84 6.38 -4.25
N ASP A 34 10.59 6.78 -5.49
CA ASP A 34 11.59 7.44 -6.31
C ASP A 34 11.85 8.89 -5.88
N GLY A 35 11.10 9.39 -4.90
CA GLY A 35 11.34 10.70 -4.33
C GLY A 35 10.61 11.85 -4.97
N LEU A 36 9.62 11.57 -5.82
CA LEU A 36 8.86 12.64 -6.47
C LEU A 36 7.94 13.34 -5.47
N THR A 37 7.82 14.66 -5.65
CA THR A 37 6.85 15.46 -4.89
C THR A 37 5.44 15.25 -5.43
N ASN A 38 4.43 15.73 -4.69
CA ASN A 38 3.05 15.65 -5.16
C ASN A 38 2.88 16.34 -6.51
N LYS A 39 3.53 17.49 -6.69
CA LYS A 39 3.46 18.22 -7.95
C LYS A 39 4.07 17.40 -9.09
N GLU A 40 5.23 16.81 -8.84
CA GLU A 40 5.89 15.97 -9.86
C GLU A 40 5.06 14.75 -10.22
N ILE A 41 4.46 14.12 -9.22
CA ILE A 41 3.57 12.97 -9.46
C ILE A 41 2.35 13.42 -10.28
N SER A 42 1.76 14.55 -9.92
CA SER A 42 0.58 15.05 -10.65
C SER A 42 0.92 15.31 -12.11
N ASN A 43 2.09 15.89 -12.38
CA ASN A 43 2.53 16.12 -13.74
C ASN A 43 2.80 14.81 -14.49
N ALA A 44 3.44 13.86 -13.83
CA ALA A 44 3.77 12.58 -14.45
C ALA A 44 2.53 11.77 -14.83
N LEU A 45 1.49 11.86 -14.03
CA LEU A 45 0.28 11.05 -14.22
C LEU A 45 -0.89 11.85 -14.83
N PHE A 46 -0.67 13.14 -15.11
CA PHE A 46 -1.71 14.01 -15.70
C PHE A 46 -2.97 14.06 -14.82
N ILE A 47 -2.78 14.21 -13.52
CA ILE A 47 -3.86 14.38 -12.54
C ILE A 47 -3.54 15.59 -11.67
N SER A 48 -4.52 16.07 -10.91
CA SER A 48 -4.32 17.22 -10.03
C SER A 48 -3.51 16.82 -8.79
N GLU A 49 -2.87 17.80 -8.16
CA GLU A 49 -2.16 17.56 -6.90
C GLU A 49 -3.12 17.08 -5.81
N SER A 50 -4.33 17.62 -5.78
CA SER A 50 -5.31 17.19 -4.78
C SER A 50 -5.70 15.72 -4.98
N THR A 51 -5.75 15.26 -6.23
CA THR A 51 -5.99 13.85 -6.51
C THR A 51 -4.83 13.00 -6.01
N VAL A 52 -3.58 13.46 -6.20
CA VAL A 52 -2.41 12.76 -5.67
C VAL A 52 -2.51 12.67 -4.15
N GLU A 53 -2.86 13.76 -3.49
CA GLU A 53 -3.01 13.78 -2.03
C GLU A 53 -4.05 12.78 -1.56
N THR A 54 -5.18 12.68 -2.26
CA THR A 54 -6.23 11.73 -1.93
C THR A 54 -5.72 10.29 -2.06
N HIS A 55 -5.00 10.01 -3.13
CA HIS A 55 -4.41 8.67 -3.30
C HIS A 55 -3.40 8.36 -2.20
N ARG A 56 -2.55 9.34 -1.84
CA ARG A 56 -1.58 9.14 -0.77
C ARG A 56 -2.27 8.85 0.56
N LYS A 57 -3.32 9.58 0.89
CA LYS A 57 -4.11 9.33 2.09
C LYS A 57 -4.64 7.90 2.11
N ASN A 58 -5.19 7.46 0.99
CA ASN A 58 -5.74 6.11 0.91
C ASN A 58 -4.65 5.05 1.04
N ILE A 59 -3.48 5.29 0.43
CA ILE A 59 -2.35 4.38 0.53
C ILE A 59 -1.89 4.25 1.98
N TYR A 60 -1.69 5.37 2.67
CA TYR A 60 -1.27 5.36 4.06
C TYR A 60 -2.31 4.69 4.95
N ARG A 61 -3.59 4.94 4.69
CA ARG A 61 -4.66 4.30 5.45
C ARG A 61 -4.66 2.79 5.24
N LYS A 62 -4.55 2.35 3.99
CA LYS A 62 -4.57 0.92 3.65
C LYS A 62 -3.39 0.17 4.26
N THR A 63 -2.23 0.80 4.30
CA THR A 63 -1.01 0.18 4.82
C THR A 63 -0.82 0.44 6.31
N GLU A 64 -1.70 1.23 6.91
CA GLU A 64 -1.61 1.62 8.33
C GLU A 64 -0.24 2.20 8.66
N THR A 65 0.27 3.05 7.77
CA THR A 65 1.56 3.72 7.96
C THR A 65 1.35 5.23 7.93
N HIS A 66 2.30 5.97 8.50
CA HIS A 66 2.20 7.43 8.62
C HIS A 66 3.42 8.15 8.10
N SER A 67 4.36 7.45 7.52
CA SER A 67 5.56 8.08 6.96
C SER A 67 6.04 7.28 5.76
N LEU A 68 6.80 7.94 4.89
CA LEU A 68 7.32 7.28 3.70
C LEU A 68 8.26 6.11 4.05
N PRO A 69 9.19 6.25 5.02
CA PRO A 69 10.03 5.10 5.39
C PRO A 69 9.22 3.89 5.86
N LYS A 70 8.17 4.12 6.64
CA LYS A 70 7.31 3.02 7.10
C LYS A 70 6.53 2.43 5.94
N LEU A 71 6.08 3.26 5.01
CA LEU A 71 5.39 2.77 3.82
C LEU A 71 6.31 1.90 2.99
N ILE A 72 7.56 2.31 2.80
CA ILE A 72 8.53 1.53 2.05
C ILE A 72 8.73 0.16 2.70
N GLN A 73 8.85 0.12 4.04
CA GLN A 73 8.98 -1.14 4.75
C GLN A 73 7.76 -2.04 4.55
N ALA A 74 6.56 -1.47 4.64
CA ALA A 74 5.34 -2.24 4.46
C ALA A 74 5.24 -2.80 3.05
N VAL A 75 5.56 -1.98 2.05
CA VAL A 75 5.53 -2.38 0.65
C VAL A 75 6.51 -3.54 0.39
N ALA A 76 7.71 -3.44 0.94
CA ALA A 76 8.72 -4.48 0.78
C ALA A 76 8.32 -5.77 1.50
N ASN A 77 7.91 -5.65 2.76
CA ASN A 77 7.59 -6.82 3.59
C ASN A 77 6.36 -7.57 3.11
N LEU A 78 5.38 -6.84 2.59
CA LEU A 78 4.11 -7.43 2.16
C LEU A 78 4.02 -7.59 0.64
N ASN A 79 5.09 -7.24 -0.08
CA ASN A 79 5.15 -7.38 -1.53
C ASN A 79 3.97 -6.71 -2.23
N LEU A 80 3.63 -5.48 -1.81
CA LEU A 80 2.42 -4.80 -2.25
C LEU A 80 2.49 -4.29 -3.69
N LEU A 81 3.67 -4.19 -4.28
CA LEU A 81 3.83 -3.70 -5.64
C LEU A 81 3.92 -4.83 -6.67
N ALA A 82 3.83 -6.07 -6.24
CA ALA A 82 3.81 -7.20 -7.16
C ALA A 82 2.53 -7.19 -7.99
N ASP A 83 2.64 -7.61 -9.22
CA ASP A 83 1.50 -7.72 -10.13
C ASP A 83 0.76 -9.04 -9.94
#